data_4b92ba09ebe1f5df8f247b12cc8debd1
#
_entry.id   4b92ba09ebe1f5df8f247b12cc8debd1
#
_cell.length_a   1.000
_cell.length_b   1.000
_cell.length_c   1.000
_cell.angle_alpha   90.00
_cell.angle_beta   90.00
_cell.angle_gamma   90.00
#
_symmetry.space_group_name_H-M   'P 1'
#
loop_
_entity.id
_entity.type
_entity.pdbx_description
1 polymer ?
#
loop_
_entity_poly.entity_id
_entity_poly.type
_entity_poly.pdbx_seq_one_letter_code
_entity_poly.pdbx_strand_id
1 'polypeptide(L)'
;MKTLYKIVGLGLSLALNGGTVFADESNSETCAAWLTPTGKTIFEAVAPSVYANTNLKKLMKKTVRPLVMSGKLKRKDAKANALLAGECLLLLKREKQGQSSE
;
A
#
# COMPACT_ATOMS: atom_id res chain seq x y z
N MET A 1 -42.17 19.09 5.14
CA MET A 1 -41.72 19.01 4.84
C MET A 1 -40.97 18.58 4.71
N LYS A 2 -40.98 18.51 4.97
CA LYS A 2 -40.32 18.18 4.84
C LYS A 2 -39.40 17.65 4.58
N THR A 3 -39.37 17.84 4.67
CA THR A 3 -38.41 17.38 4.35
C THR A 3 -37.47 17.15 4.13
N LEU A 4 -37.40 17.52 4.30
CA LEU A 4 -36.42 17.42 3.97
C LEU A 4 -35.52 17.11 4.14
N TYR A 5 -35.43 17.22 4.45
CA TYR A 5 -34.42 17.31 4.59
C TYR A 5 -33.67 16.66 4.77
N LYS A 6 -34.09 16.48 5.14
CA LYS A 6 -33.40 16.14 5.50
C LYS A 6 -32.51 15.62 5.26
N ILE A 7 -32.71 15.82 5.16
CA ILE A 7 -31.86 15.62 4.88
C ILE A 7 -30.92 15.46 4.86
N VAL A 8 -31.08 15.69 5.07
CA VAL A 8 -30.17 15.79 4.99
C VAL A 8 -29.29 15.34 5.13
N GLY A 9 -29.43 15.24 5.39
CA GLY A 9 -28.60 14.90 5.53
C GLY A 9 -27.96 14.52 5.52
N LEU A 10 -28.17 14.37 5.56
CA LEU A 10 -27.43 14.23 5.44
C LEU A 10 -26.38 14.07 5.07
N GLY A 11 -26.65 13.99 4.65
CA GLY A 11 -25.44 14.11 3.97
C GLY A 11 -24.32 14.27 4.86
N LEU A 12 -24.58 14.53 5.85
CA LEU A 12 -23.67 14.72 6.75
C LEU A 12 -22.79 13.68 6.89
N SER A 13 -23.22 12.61 6.78
CA SER A 13 -22.39 11.53 6.95
C SER A 13 -21.16 11.65 6.22
N LEU A 14 -21.15 12.47 5.34
CA LEU A 14 -20.02 12.67 4.62
C LEU A 14 -18.94 13.08 5.44
N ALA A 15 -19.21 13.91 6.27
CA ALA A 15 -18.19 14.50 7.06
C ALA A 15 -17.44 13.49 7.81
N LEU A 16 -18.08 12.43 8.11
CA LEU A 16 -17.46 11.47 8.85
C LEU A 16 -16.27 10.95 8.19
N ASN A 17 -16.22 11.09 6.98
CA ASN A 17 -15.10 10.58 6.27
C ASN A 17 -13.82 11.21 6.72
N GLY A 18 -13.89 12.27 7.41
CA GLY A 18 -12.71 12.91 7.92
C GLY A 18 -11.89 11.97 8.78
N GLY A 19 -12.54 11.18 9.56
CA GLY A 19 -11.83 10.25 10.42
C GLY A 19 -11.08 9.22 9.62
N THR A 20 -11.62 8.85 8.49
CA THR A 20 -11.01 7.86 7.68
C THR A 20 -9.71 8.34 7.09
N VAL A 21 -9.58 9.62 6.92
CA VAL A 21 -8.38 10.17 6.34
C VAL A 21 -7.15 9.84 7.15
N PHE A 22 -7.27 9.86 8.46
CA PHE A 22 -6.12 9.55 9.29
C PHE A 22 -5.73 8.09 9.17
N ALA A 23 -6.70 7.22 9.03
CA ALA A 23 -6.41 5.82 8.87
C ALA A 23 -5.67 5.59 7.57
N ASP A 24 -6.01 6.36 6.55
CA ASP A 24 -5.37 6.20 5.27
C ASP A 24 -3.90 6.58 5.29
N GLU A 25 -3.51 7.45 6.17
CA GLU A 25 -2.13 7.88 6.24
C GLU A 25 -1.19 6.75 6.64
N SER A 26 -1.68 5.76 7.37
CA SER A 26 -0.86 4.63 7.76
C SER A 26 -1.12 3.43 6.87
N ASN A 27 -1.85 3.62 5.80
CA ASN A 27 -2.24 2.56 4.90
C ASN A 27 -1.14 2.31 3.87
N SER A 28 -0.97 1.05 3.49
CA SER A 28 0.05 0.69 2.53
C SER A 28 -0.15 1.35 1.18
N GLU A 29 -1.39 1.55 0.77
CA GLU A 29 -1.67 2.19 -0.51
C GLU A 29 -1.25 3.65 -0.51
N THR A 30 -1.50 4.35 0.58
CA THR A 30 -1.09 5.73 0.71
C THR A 30 0.43 5.83 0.72
N CYS A 31 1.07 4.90 1.42
CA CYS A 31 2.52 4.82 1.43
C CYS A 31 3.06 4.64 0.01
N ALA A 32 2.45 3.72 -0.74
CA ALA A 32 2.89 3.43 -2.10
C ALA A 32 2.70 4.62 -3.04
N ALA A 33 1.69 5.45 -2.77
CA ALA A 33 1.43 6.61 -3.61
C ALA A 33 2.57 7.62 -3.59
N TRP A 34 3.37 7.61 -2.52
CA TRP A 34 4.49 8.52 -2.39
C TRP A 34 5.81 7.96 -2.92
N LEU A 35 5.79 6.74 -3.43
CA LEU A 35 7.00 6.12 -3.96
C LEU A 35 7.35 6.69 -5.33
N THR A 36 8.63 6.60 -5.67
CA THR A 36 9.07 6.93 -7.02
C THR A 36 8.46 5.92 -7.99
N PRO A 37 8.49 6.19 -9.29
CA PRO A 37 7.98 5.22 -10.26
C PRO A 37 8.64 3.84 -10.11
N THR A 38 9.96 3.80 -9.86
CA THR A 38 10.65 2.53 -9.64
C THR A 38 10.14 1.85 -8.37
N GLY A 39 9.96 2.62 -7.29
CA GLY A 39 9.44 2.08 -6.05
C GLY A 39 8.03 1.53 -6.21
N LYS A 40 7.20 2.23 -6.99
CA LYS A 40 5.84 1.75 -7.25
C LYS A 40 5.86 0.46 -8.04
N THR A 41 6.74 0.35 -9.02
CA THR A 41 6.87 -0.86 -9.82
C THR A 41 7.22 -2.04 -8.91
N ILE A 42 8.17 -1.83 -7.99
CA ILE A 42 8.56 -2.87 -7.06
C ILE A 42 7.39 -3.23 -6.14
N PHE A 43 6.73 -2.21 -5.59
CA PHE A 43 5.60 -2.44 -4.69
C PHE A 43 4.51 -3.26 -5.39
N GLU A 44 4.14 -2.86 -6.60
CA GLU A 44 3.07 -3.54 -7.34
C GLU A 44 3.43 -4.96 -7.71
N ALA A 45 4.71 -5.21 -7.97
CA ALA A 45 5.15 -6.56 -8.32
C ALA A 45 5.14 -7.49 -7.12
N VAL A 46 5.43 -6.97 -5.93
CA VAL A 46 5.55 -7.78 -4.72
C VAL A 46 4.22 -7.91 -3.97
N ALA A 47 3.43 -6.83 -3.96
CA ALA A 47 2.22 -6.77 -3.14
C ALA A 47 1.27 -7.95 -3.28
N PRO A 48 0.98 -8.46 -4.50
CA PRO A 48 0.04 -9.58 -4.64
C PRO A 48 0.45 -10.84 -3.89
N SER A 49 1.73 -10.98 -3.59
CA SER A 49 2.25 -12.17 -2.91
C SER A 49 2.47 -11.97 -1.42
N VAL A 50 2.07 -10.80 -0.89
CA VAL A 50 2.27 -10.53 0.53
C VAL A 50 1.10 -11.04 1.35
N TYR A 51 1.42 -11.84 2.34
CA TYR A 51 0.45 -12.41 3.28
C TYR A 51 0.94 -12.13 4.70
N ALA A 52 0.13 -12.47 5.68
CA ALA A 52 0.44 -12.19 7.08
C ALA A 52 1.77 -12.81 7.53
N ASN A 53 2.11 -13.96 7.01
CA ASN A 53 3.33 -14.66 7.41
C ASN A 53 4.42 -14.64 6.34
N THR A 54 4.33 -13.76 5.37
CA THR A 54 5.31 -13.69 4.31
C THR A 54 6.66 -13.20 4.83
N ASN A 55 7.74 -13.84 4.38
CA ASN A 55 9.07 -13.34 4.64
C ASN A 55 9.36 -12.31 3.55
N LEU A 56 9.20 -11.03 3.88
CA LEU A 56 9.32 -9.95 2.91
C LEU A 56 10.70 -9.87 2.27
N LYS A 57 11.74 -10.09 3.04
CA LYS A 57 13.09 -9.99 2.51
C LYS A 57 13.32 -11.00 1.39
N LYS A 58 12.88 -12.23 1.61
CA LYS A 58 13.00 -13.27 0.60
C LYS A 58 12.14 -12.97 -0.60
N LEU A 59 10.90 -12.54 -0.36
CA LEU A 59 9.96 -12.24 -1.43
C LEU A 59 10.47 -11.09 -2.28
N MET A 60 11.01 -10.05 -1.65
CA MET A 60 11.57 -8.91 -2.37
C MET A 60 12.69 -9.37 -3.29
N LYS A 61 13.62 -10.16 -2.78
CA LYS A 61 14.71 -10.65 -3.58
C LYS A 61 14.20 -11.46 -4.76
N LYS A 62 13.31 -12.38 -4.49
CA LYS A 62 12.77 -13.27 -5.50
C LYS A 62 12.04 -12.52 -6.60
N THR A 63 11.35 -11.45 -6.23
CA THR A 63 10.52 -10.69 -7.17
C THR A 63 11.32 -9.64 -7.93
N VAL A 64 12.21 -8.95 -7.25
CA VAL A 64 12.96 -7.85 -7.86
C VAL A 64 14.07 -8.34 -8.78
N ARG A 65 14.73 -9.44 -8.42
CA ARG A 65 15.82 -9.96 -9.22
C ARG A 65 15.46 -10.17 -10.70
N PRO A 66 14.34 -10.83 -11.01
CA PRO A 66 13.97 -10.99 -12.42
C PRO A 66 13.73 -9.67 -13.14
N LEU A 67 13.22 -8.67 -12.43
CA LEU A 67 12.97 -7.37 -13.03
C LEU A 67 14.26 -6.68 -13.41
N VAL A 68 15.28 -6.81 -12.58
CA VAL A 68 16.59 -6.26 -12.87
C VAL A 68 17.26 -7.05 -14.00
N MET A 69 17.17 -8.36 -13.95
CA MET A 69 17.81 -9.20 -14.96
C MET A 69 17.18 -9.04 -16.34
N SER A 70 15.90 -8.74 -16.39
CA SER A 70 15.20 -8.54 -17.65
C SER A 70 15.37 -7.12 -18.19
N GLY A 71 16.01 -6.26 -17.42
CA GLY A 71 16.21 -4.87 -17.82
C GLY A 71 15.05 -3.94 -17.54
N LYS A 72 14.01 -4.43 -16.90
CA LYS A 72 12.86 -3.59 -16.55
C LYS A 72 13.22 -2.58 -15.47
N LEU A 73 14.15 -2.93 -14.60
CA LEU A 73 14.65 -2.03 -13.58
C LEU A 73 16.16 -2.00 -13.64
N LYS A 74 16.72 -0.81 -13.45
CA LYS A 74 18.16 -0.70 -13.36
C LYS A 74 18.56 -1.13 -11.96
N ARG A 75 19.65 -1.87 -11.86
CA ARG A 75 20.12 -2.40 -10.58
C ARG A 75 20.26 -1.28 -9.53
N LYS A 76 20.86 -0.17 -9.93
CA LYS A 76 21.10 0.93 -9.03
C LYS A 76 19.79 1.50 -8.49
N ASP A 77 18.81 1.70 -9.38
CA ASP A 77 17.52 2.26 -9.00
C ASP A 77 16.73 1.28 -8.13
N ALA A 78 16.80 0.00 -8.48
CA ALA A 78 16.10 -1.02 -7.72
C ALA A 78 16.62 -1.07 -6.29
N LYS A 79 17.95 -1.00 -6.14
CA LYS A 79 18.56 -1.07 -4.83
C LYS A 79 18.16 0.13 -3.97
N ALA A 80 18.17 1.31 -4.58
CA ALA A 80 17.83 2.54 -3.86
C ALA A 80 16.37 2.58 -3.46
N ASN A 81 15.49 2.05 -4.31
CA ASN A 81 14.05 2.14 -4.07
C ASN A 81 13.45 0.92 -3.36
N ALA A 82 14.19 -0.16 -3.30
CA ALA A 82 13.69 -1.36 -2.64
C ALA A 82 13.42 -1.14 -1.16
N LEU A 83 14.24 -0.32 -0.49
CA LEU A 83 14.03 -0.05 0.92
C LEU A 83 12.73 0.69 1.15
N LEU A 84 12.46 1.71 0.33
CA LEU A 84 11.24 2.49 0.48
C LEU A 84 10.01 1.65 0.15
N ALA A 85 10.09 0.87 -0.94
CA ALA A 85 9.00 -0.02 -1.30
C ALA A 85 8.80 -1.06 -0.20
N GLY A 86 9.89 -1.52 0.40
CA GLY A 86 9.84 -2.49 1.48
C GLY A 86 9.10 -1.99 2.70
N GLU A 87 9.25 -0.70 3.01
CA GLU A 87 8.54 -0.12 4.13
C GLU A 87 7.04 -0.12 3.89
N CYS A 88 6.63 0.21 2.66
CA CYS A 88 5.21 0.17 2.32
C CYS A 88 4.67 -1.27 2.30
N LEU A 89 5.51 -2.21 1.87
CA LEU A 89 5.12 -3.63 1.89
C LEU A 89 5.01 -4.17 3.30
N LEU A 90 5.81 -3.64 4.23
CA LEU A 90 5.69 -4.03 5.63
C LEU A 90 4.36 -3.57 6.19
N LEU A 91 3.90 -2.37 5.81
CA LEU A 91 2.58 -1.91 6.22
C LEU A 91 1.51 -2.84 5.66
N LEU A 92 1.65 -3.25 4.42
CA LEU A 92 0.71 -4.17 3.80
C LEU A 92 0.68 -5.50 4.56
N LYS A 93 1.84 -6.01 4.92
CA LYS A 93 1.92 -7.26 5.68
C LYS A 93 1.20 -7.12 7.01
N ARG A 94 1.37 -5.98 7.68
CA ARG A 94 0.69 -5.72 8.94
C ARG A 94 -0.81 -5.64 8.78
N GLU A 95 -1.26 -5.07 7.65
CA GLU A 95 -2.68 -5.02 7.34
C GLU A 95 -3.23 -6.42 7.19
N LYS A 96 -2.48 -7.31 6.54
CA LYS A 96 -2.89 -8.70 6.39
C LYS A 96 -2.91 -9.42 7.72
N GLN A 97 -2.00 -9.08 8.61
CA GLN A 97 -1.97 -9.66 9.95
C GLN A 97 -3.20 -9.24 10.74
N GLY A 98 -3.60 -7.98 10.61
CA GLY A 98 -4.80 -7.50 11.27
C GLY A 98 -6.04 -8.20 10.74
N GLN A 99 -6.11 -8.43 9.44
CA GLN A 99 -7.23 -9.13 8.86
C GLN A 99 -7.27 -10.58 9.33
N SER A 100 -6.10 -11.18 9.48
CA SER A 100 -6.03 -12.57 9.92
C SER A 100 -6.48 -12.77 11.35
N SER A 101 -6.25 -11.78 12.20
CA SER A 101 -6.61 -11.92 13.60
C SER A 101 -8.08 -11.70 13.83
N GLU A 102 -8.79 -11.24 12.87
CA GLU A 102 -10.22 -11.11 12.99
C GLU A 102 -10.93 -12.35 12.48
#